data_90c63d125617915d77097a474017ec55
#
_entry.id   90c63d125617915d77097a474017ec55
#
_cell.length_a   1.000
_cell.length_b   1.000
_cell.length_c   1.000
_cell.angle_alpha   90.00
_cell.angle_beta   90.00
_cell.angle_gamma   90.00
#
_symmetry.space_group_name_H-M   'P 1'
#
loop_
_entity.id
_entity.type
_entity.pdbx_description
1 polymer ?
#
loop_
_entity_poly.entity_id
_entity_poly.type
_entity_poly.pdbx_seq_one_letter_code
_entity_poly.pdbx_strand_id
1 'polypeptide(L)'
;TAIPDRAFERRLSILKEFGCNAVRCSHNPPAPEFLEICDTLGLLVIDEAFDAWKTGSLYYGKLFDEWWQRDLADMIIRDRNHPSIIIWSIGNETREAFLKTDEGIKRGRMMQDFVHQLEPTRPVMVAMAPNSQNQFCEVFDIVGYNYQETRMLQDHLTYPKRLMLGSEVYPYYTAAHPTSSRDYIPYN
;
A
#
# COMPACT_ATOMS: atom_id res chain seq x y z
N THR A 1 -21.69 -1.27 -3.41
CA THR A 1 -22.30 -2.63 -3.40
C THR A 1 -21.45 -3.50 -2.48
N ALA A 2 -22.06 -4.10 -1.47
CA ALA A 2 -21.38 -5.05 -0.60
C ALA A 2 -20.95 -6.29 -1.41
N ILE A 3 -19.73 -6.75 -1.18
CA ILE A 3 -19.22 -7.97 -1.80
C ILE A 3 -19.56 -9.13 -0.84
N PRO A 4 -20.21 -10.21 -1.30
CA PRO A 4 -20.45 -11.37 -0.45
C PRO A 4 -19.16 -12.09 -0.07
N ASP A 5 -19.10 -12.65 1.14
CA ASP A 5 -17.92 -13.35 1.69
C ASP A 5 -17.41 -14.45 0.74
N ARG A 6 -18.30 -15.21 0.13
CA ARG A 6 -17.95 -16.22 -0.88
C ARG A 6 -17.19 -15.66 -2.09
N ALA A 7 -17.38 -14.39 -2.43
CA ALA A 7 -16.63 -13.77 -3.52
C ALA A 7 -15.21 -13.41 -3.09
N PHE A 8 -15.00 -13.01 -1.83
CA PHE A 8 -13.68 -12.86 -1.26
C PHE A 8 -12.96 -14.20 -1.16
N GLU A 9 -13.60 -15.20 -0.58
CA GLU A 9 -13.07 -16.55 -0.46
C GLU A 9 -12.61 -17.11 -1.82
N ARG A 10 -13.47 -17.02 -2.83
CA ARG A 10 -13.14 -17.47 -4.19
C ARG A 10 -11.92 -16.75 -4.76
N ARG A 11 -11.85 -15.42 -4.63
CA ARG A 11 -10.73 -14.63 -5.18
C ARG A 11 -9.42 -14.95 -4.47
N LEU A 12 -9.44 -14.99 -3.15
CA LEU A 12 -8.25 -15.25 -2.35
C LEU A 12 -7.76 -16.70 -2.53
N SER A 13 -8.67 -17.67 -2.66
CA SER A 13 -8.31 -19.07 -2.99
C SER A 13 -7.63 -19.16 -4.35
N ILE A 14 -8.15 -18.47 -5.37
CA ILE A 14 -7.52 -18.43 -6.70
C ILE A 14 -6.11 -17.82 -6.61
N LEU A 15 -5.92 -16.71 -5.90
CA LEU A 15 -4.59 -16.13 -5.72
C LEU A 15 -3.63 -17.12 -5.06
N LYS A 16 -4.09 -17.84 -4.05
CA LYS A 16 -3.29 -18.85 -3.37
C LYS A 16 -2.95 -20.03 -4.29
N GLU A 17 -3.88 -20.49 -5.12
CA GLU A 17 -3.64 -21.52 -6.15
C GLU A 17 -2.58 -21.08 -7.17
N PHE A 18 -2.53 -19.79 -7.51
CA PHE A 18 -1.46 -19.21 -8.33
C PHE A 18 -0.12 -19.06 -7.61
N GLY A 19 -0.02 -19.43 -6.34
CA GLY A 19 1.20 -19.35 -5.56
C GLY A 19 1.41 -18.02 -4.84
N CYS A 20 0.43 -17.10 -4.83
CA CYS A 20 0.51 -15.89 -4.04
C CYS A 20 0.46 -16.24 -2.55
N ASN A 21 1.31 -15.61 -1.76
CA ASN A 21 1.34 -15.74 -0.30
C ASN A 21 0.97 -14.45 0.43
N ALA A 22 0.80 -13.34 -0.29
CA ALA A 22 0.43 -12.04 0.26
C ALA A 22 -0.50 -11.28 -0.67
N VAL A 23 -1.27 -10.35 -0.10
CA VAL A 23 -2.14 -9.41 -0.80
C VAL A 23 -1.97 -8.01 -0.23
N ARG A 24 -2.13 -7.00 -1.07
CA ARG A 24 -2.20 -5.60 -0.67
C ARG A 24 -3.62 -5.08 -0.91
N CYS A 25 -4.19 -4.43 0.10
CA CYS A 25 -5.53 -3.86 0.04
C CYS A 25 -5.50 -2.47 -0.59
N SER A 26 -5.26 -2.41 -1.89
CA SER A 26 -5.19 -1.15 -2.63
C SER A 26 -6.60 -0.61 -2.95
N HIS A 27 -6.97 0.59 -2.60
CA HIS A 27 -6.24 1.60 -1.80
C HIS A 27 -7.15 2.07 -0.67
N ASN A 28 -7.78 1.12 0.02
CA ASN A 28 -8.73 1.39 1.11
C ASN A 28 -8.73 0.23 2.09
N PRO A 29 -9.12 0.47 3.35
CA PRO A 29 -9.30 -0.60 4.32
C PRO A 29 -10.25 -1.69 3.81
N PRO A 30 -9.88 -2.95 3.92
CA PRO A 30 -10.73 -4.06 3.48
C PRO A 30 -11.93 -4.26 4.41
N ALA A 31 -12.90 -5.06 3.95
CA ALA A 31 -13.94 -5.56 4.83
C ALA A 31 -13.35 -6.51 5.88
N PRO A 32 -13.87 -6.54 7.12
CA PRO A 32 -13.38 -7.47 8.15
C PRO A 32 -13.38 -8.93 7.69
N GLU A 33 -14.41 -9.35 6.98
CA GLU A 33 -14.54 -10.71 6.45
C GLU A 33 -13.41 -11.09 5.48
N PHE A 34 -12.87 -10.10 4.76
CA PHE A 34 -11.69 -10.32 3.90
C PHE A 34 -10.46 -10.71 4.74
N LEU A 35 -10.24 -10.04 5.87
CA LEU A 35 -9.14 -10.32 6.78
C LEU A 35 -9.31 -11.69 7.46
N GLU A 36 -10.52 -12.03 7.91
CA GLU A 36 -10.83 -13.35 8.49
C GLU A 36 -10.52 -14.48 7.49
N ILE A 37 -10.83 -14.28 6.22
CA ILE A 37 -10.51 -15.25 5.16
C ILE A 37 -9.00 -15.32 4.93
N CYS A 38 -8.28 -14.19 4.94
CA CYS A 38 -6.82 -14.18 4.84
C CYS A 38 -6.16 -14.92 6.01
N ASP A 39 -6.64 -14.70 7.24
CA ASP A 39 -6.18 -15.43 8.43
C ASP A 39 -6.36 -16.94 8.24
N THR A 40 -7.53 -17.38 7.78
CA THR A 40 -7.88 -18.78 7.56
C THR A 40 -7.04 -19.42 6.44
N LEU A 41 -6.83 -18.69 5.34
CA LEU A 41 -6.07 -19.18 4.19
C LEU A 41 -4.54 -19.08 4.40
N GLY A 42 -4.08 -18.36 5.42
CA GLY A 42 -2.66 -18.07 5.63
C GLY A 42 -2.08 -17.17 4.54
N LEU A 43 -2.83 -16.16 4.11
CA LEU A 43 -2.36 -15.09 3.23
C LEU A 43 -1.92 -13.91 4.07
N LEU A 44 -0.73 -13.40 3.82
CA LEU A 44 -0.25 -12.18 4.46
C LEU A 44 -0.92 -10.95 3.85
N VAL A 45 -1.12 -9.91 4.66
CA VAL A 45 -1.85 -8.70 4.24
C VAL A 45 -1.02 -7.44 4.49
N ILE A 46 -0.97 -6.59 3.48
CA ILE A 46 -0.64 -5.17 3.62
C ILE A 46 -1.97 -4.43 3.67
N ASP A 47 -2.33 -3.95 4.86
CA ASP A 47 -3.57 -3.23 5.08
C ASP A 47 -3.36 -1.74 4.82
N GLU A 48 -4.18 -1.15 3.93
CA GLU A 48 -3.95 0.19 3.42
C GLU A 48 -5.13 1.12 3.68
N ALA A 49 -4.82 2.31 4.23
CA ALA A 49 -5.84 3.28 4.64
C ALA A 49 -6.26 4.23 3.51
N PHE A 50 -5.29 4.85 2.81
CA PHE A 50 -5.57 5.98 1.94
C PHE A 50 -4.96 5.78 0.54
N ASP A 51 -5.77 6.03 -0.50
CA ASP A 51 -5.28 6.13 -1.87
C ASP A 51 -4.37 7.37 -2.03
N ALA A 52 -4.79 8.50 -1.52
CA ALA A 52 -4.02 9.74 -1.54
C ALA A 52 -4.26 10.55 -0.26
N TRP A 53 -3.34 11.47 0.02
CA TRP A 53 -3.52 12.41 1.11
C TRP A 53 -4.23 13.69 0.65
N LYS A 54 -3.91 14.83 1.23
CA LYS A 54 -4.56 16.12 0.97
C LYS A 54 -4.30 16.65 -0.44
N THR A 55 -3.06 16.58 -0.91
CA THR A 55 -2.65 17.22 -2.16
C THR A 55 -3.09 16.39 -3.36
N GLY A 56 -3.93 16.97 -4.20
CA GLY A 56 -4.38 16.36 -5.46
C GLY A 56 -5.46 15.30 -5.33
N SER A 57 -5.96 15.01 -4.14
CA SER A 57 -7.14 14.20 -3.95
C SER A 57 -8.39 15.00 -4.31
N LEU A 58 -9.20 14.45 -5.22
CA LEU A 58 -10.45 15.11 -5.63
C LEU A 58 -11.53 15.01 -4.54
N TYR A 59 -11.52 13.96 -3.76
CA TYR A 59 -12.58 13.64 -2.79
C TYR A 59 -12.08 13.68 -1.36
N TYR A 60 -11.32 12.68 -0.93
CA TYR A 60 -10.88 12.55 0.45
C TYR A 60 -9.93 13.66 0.88
N GLY A 61 -9.13 14.21 -0.04
CA GLY A 61 -8.21 15.31 0.27
C GLY A 61 -8.86 16.54 0.90
N LYS A 62 -10.15 16.79 0.59
CA LYS A 62 -10.92 17.88 1.22
C LYS A 62 -11.27 17.58 2.68
N LEU A 63 -11.38 16.32 3.03
CA LEU A 63 -11.75 15.84 4.35
C LEU A 63 -10.51 15.45 5.16
N PHE A 64 -9.35 15.31 4.52
CA PHE A 64 -8.14 14.73 5.10
C PHE A 64 -7.77 15.36 6.44
N ASP A 65 -7.68 16.68 6.53
CA ASP A 65 -7.23 17.36 7.76
C ASP A 65 -8.19 17.13 8.95
N GLU A 66 -9.47 16.91 8.69
CA GLU A 66 -10.51 16.69 9.69
C GLU A 66 -10.61 15.21 10.10
N TRP A 67 -10.41 14.27 9.15
CA TRP A 67 -10.81 12.88 9.31
C TRP A 67 -9.66 11.87 9.36
N TRP A 68 -8.46 12.19 8.84
CA TRP A 68 -7.37 11.22 8.70
C TRP A 68 -7.04 10.47 10.00
N GLN A 69 -7.03 11.17 11.12
CA GLN A 69 -6.64 10.60 12.42
C GLN A 69 -7.68 9.58 12.90
N ARG A 70 -8.94 9.93 12.77
CA ARG A 70 -10.04 9.06 13.14
C ARG A 70 -10.10 7.83 12.24
N ASP A 71 -10.08 8.04 10.93
CA ASP A 71 -10.21 6.96 9.96
C ASP A 71 -9.03 5.98 10.06
N LEU A 72 -7.80 6.50 10.25
CA LEU A 72 -6.62 5.68 10.45
C LEU A 72 -6.70 4.90 11.79
N ALA A 73 -7.16 5.55 12.86
CA ALA A 73 -7.35 4.89 14.15
C ALA A 73 -8.42 3.79 14.06
N ASP A 74 -9.54 4.07 13.42
CA ASP A 74 -10.63 3.11 13.25
C ASP A 74 -10.16 1.86 12.50
N MET A 75 -9.37 2.00 11.43
CA MET A 75 -8.74 0.88 10.72
C MET A 75 -7.81 0.09 11.65
N ILE A 76 -6.81 0.74 12.24
CA ILE A 76 -5.80 0.07 13.08
C ILE A 76 -6.45 -0.66 14.26
N ILE A 77 -7.36 -0.01 14.97
CA ILE A 77 -8.00 -0.59 16.16
C ILE A 77 -8.89 -1.78 15.79
N ARG A 78 -9.61 -1.68 14.66
CA ARG A 78 -10.44 -2.77 14.15
C ARG A 78 -9.60 -3.98 13.78
N ASP A 79 -8.46 -3.75 13.06
CA ASP A 79 -7.80 -4.80 12.31
C ASP A 79 -6.53 -5.35 12.98
N ARG A 80 -5.95 -4.67 13.98
CA ARG A 80 -4.66 -5.04 14.60
C ARG A 80 -4.57 -6.46 15.19
N ASN A 81 -5.70 -7.10 15.44
CA ASN A 81 -5.74 -8.46 15.98
C ASN A 81 -5.72 -9.56 14.89
N HIS A 82 -5.73 -9.19 13.61
CA HIS A 82 -5.58 -10.15 12.52
C HIS A 82 -4.12 -10.56 12.35
N PRO A 83 -3.77 -11.85 12.51
CA PRO A 83 -2.40 -12.33 12.37
C PRO A 83 -1.90 -12.27 10.93
N SER A 84 -2.79 -12.20 9.94
CA SER A 84 -2.43 -12.03 8.53
C SER A 84 -1.80 -10.68 8.24
N ILE A 85 -2.15 -9.61 8.95
CA ILE A 85 -1.61 -8.28 8.70
C ILE A 85 -0.15 -8.21 9.15
N ILE A 86 0.73 -7.83 8.23
CA ILE A 86 2.17 -7.73 8.47
C ILE A 86 2.72 -6.30 8.29
N ILE A 87 2.01 -5.44 7.56
CA ILE A 87 2.42 -4.07 7.25
C ILE A 87 1.17 -3.18 7.24
N TRP A 88 1.29 -2.00 7.84
CA TRP A 88 0.32 -0.92 7.70
C TRP A 88 0.75 0.02 6.58
N SER A 89 -0.08 0.20 5.56
CA SER A 89 0.15 1.16 4.50
C SER A 89 -0.73 2.39 4.72
N ILE A 90 -0.10 3.57 4.78
CA ILE A 90 -0.79 4.82 5.12
C ILE A 90 -0.95 5.77 3.94
N GLY A 91 -0.68 5.30 2.72
CA GLY A 91 -0.91 6.08 1.51
C GLY A 91 -0.36 5.43 0.26
N ASN A 92 -0.95 5.83 -0.86
CA ASN A 92 -0.54 5.44 -2.20
C ASN A 92 -0.29 6.67 -3.05
N GLU A 93 0.82 6.72 -3.75
CA GLU A 93 1.18 7.75 -4.74
C GLU A 93 0.86 9.19 -4.31
N THR A 94 1.09 9.48 -3.04
CA THR A 94 0.75 10.76 -2.46
C THR A 94 1.53 11.88 -3.15
N ARG A 95 0.83 12.90 -3.65
CA ARG A 95 1.43 14.00 -4.40
C ARG A 95 2.34 14.88 -3.55
N GLU A 96 2.18 14.86 -2.24
CA GLU A 96 3.08 15.49 -1.30
C GLU A 96 4.52 15.01 -1.47
N ALA A 97 4.72 13.76 -1.86
CA ALA A 97 6.04 13.15 -2.05
C ALA A 97 6.92 13.87 -3.11
N PHE A 98 6.32 14.62 -4.05
CA PHE A 98 7.05 15.31 -5.11
C PHE A 98 6.61 16.74 -5.36
N LEU A 99 5.38 17.15 -5.02
CA LEU A 99 4.92 18.53 -5.19
C LEU A 99 5.14 19.39 -3.96
N LYS A 100 5.10 18.80 -2.76
CA LYS A 100 5.18 19.49 -1.48
C LYS A 100 5.96 18.63 -0.46
N THR A 101 7.20 18.32 -0.79
CA THR A 101 8.00 17.35 -0.07
C THR A 101 8.14 17.66 1.44
N ASP A 102 8.35 18.92 1.82
CA ASP A 102 8.45 19.31 3.23
C ASP A 102 7.14 19.07 4.01
N GLU A 103 6.00 19.40 3.40
CA GLU A 103 4.68 19.10 3.98
C GLU A 103 4.47 17.58 4.05
N GLY A 104 4.86 16.87 3.01
CA GLY A 104 4.77 15.42 2.92
C GLY A 104 5.58 14.72 4.01
N ILE A 105 6.82 15.15 4.24
CA ILE A 105 7.69 14.63 5.30
C ILE A 105 7.05 14.83 6.68
N LYS A 106 6.54 16.02 6.97
CA LYS A 106 5.89 16.32 8.24
C LYS A 106 4.65 15.44 8.44
N ARG A 107 3.81 15.35 7.41
CA ARG A 107 2.57 14.56 7.44
C ARG A 107 2.87 13.08 7.58
N GLY A 108 3.81 12.58 6.78
CA GLY A 108 4.21 11.17 6.84
C GLY A 108 4.71 10.76 8.21
N ARG A 109 5.59 11.55 8.82
CA ARG A 109 6.07 11.30 10.20
C ARG A 109 4.93 11.32 11.20
N MET A 110 4.09 12.35 11.17
CA MET A 110 2.94 12.47 12.07
C MET A 110 2.02 11.25 11.99
N MET A 111 1.73 10.79 10.77
CA MET A 111 0.86 9.63 10.56
C MET A 111 1.53 8.32 10.99
N GLN A 112 2.81 8.12 10.65
CA GLN A 112 3.56 6.93 11.08
C GLN A 112 3.67 6.87 12.60
N ASP A 113 4.06 7.98 13.24
CA ASP A 113 4.14 8.06 14.71
C ASP A 113 2.79 7.76 15.36
N PHE A 114 1.70 8.20 14.75
CA PHE A 114 0.36 7.92 15.22
C PHE A 114 0.00 6.43 15.12
N VAL A 115 0.36 5.76 14.00
CA VAL A 115 0.18 4.30 13.89
C VAL A 115 0.98 3.59 14.97
N HIS A 116 2.26 3.93 15.16
CA HIS A 116 3.11 3.30 16.18
C HIS A 116 2.63 3.53 17.62
N GLN A 117 1.90 4.63 17.89
CA GLN A 117 1.25 4.83 19.20
C GLN A 117 0.09 3.85 19.42
N LEU A 118 -0.64 3.48 18.37
CA LEU A 118 -1.79 2.58 18.44
C LEU A 118 -1.39 1.11 18.35
N GLU A 119 -0.37 0.81 17.53
CA GLU A 119 0.12 -0.53 17.24
C GLU A 119 1.60 -0.50 16.88
N PRO A 120 2.52 -0.72 17.83
CA PRO A 120 3.96 -0.59 17.62
C PRO A 120 4.66 -1.84 17.06
N THR A 121 3.93 -2.92 16.82
CA THR A 121 4.55 -4.23 16.51
C THR A 121 4.77 -4.46 15.03
N ARG A 122 4.12 -3.70 14.15
CA ARG A 122 4.21 -3.83 12.70
C ARG A 122 4.75 -2.57 12.05
N PRO A 123 5.54 -2.71 10.97
CA PRO A 123 6.09 -1.58 10.25
C PRO A 123 5.02 -0.82 9.45
N VAL A 124 5.32 0.44 9.19
CA VAL A 124 4.50 1.36 8.40
C VAL A 124 5.16 1.62 7.05
N MET A 125 4.37 1.62 5.99
CA MET A 125 4.81 1.94 4.63
C MET A 125 3.95 2.99 3.94
N VAL A 126 4.50 3.55 2.87
CA VAL A 126 3.76 4.27 1.82
C VAL A 126 4.21 3.74 0.47
N ALA A 127 3.28 3.53 -0.44
CA ALA A 127 3.58 3.20 -1.82
C ALA A 127 3.92 4.48 -2.60
N MET A 128 5.15 4.55 -3.13
CA MET A 128 5.72 5.75 -3.73
C MET A 128 5.44 5.85 -5.23
N ALA A 129 4.94 7.01 -5.65
CA ALA A 129 4.90 7.37 -7.07
C ALA A 129 6.30 7.48 -7.68
N PRO A 130 6.45 7.32 -9.01
CA PRO A 130 7.75 7.37 -9.69
C PRO A 130 8.59 8.64 -9.43
N ASN A 131 7.95 9.75 -9.16
CA ASN A 131 8.62 11.05 -8.94
C ASN A 131 8.86 11.40 -7.46
N SER A 132 8.63 10.45 -6.55
CA SER A 132 8.80 10.70 -5.12
C SER A 132 10.26 11.00 -4.77
N GLN A 133 10.46 12.02 -3.93
CA GLN A 133 11.78 12.47 -3.51
C GLN A 133 12.39 11.52 -2.47
N ASN A 134 13.71 11.32 -2.50
CA ASN A 134 14.39 10.43 -1.55
C ASN A 134 14.19 10.83 -0.09
N GLN A 135 14.18 12.13 0.22
CA GLN A 135 13.94 12.61 1.59
C GLN A 135 12.57 12.18 2.14
N PHE A 136 11.57 12.08 1.26
CA PHE A 136 10.25 11.56 1.64
C PHE A 136 10.31 10.05 1.92
N CYS A 137 11.07 9.31 1.12
CA CYS A 137 11.26 7.87 1.33
C CYS A 137 11.88 7.54 2.70
N GLU A 138 12.77 8.40 3.21
CA GLU A 138 13.45 8.19 4.51
C GLU A 138 12.55 8.36 5.75
N VAL A 139 11.28 8.69 5.54
CA VAL A 139 10.32 8.86 6.64
C VAL A 139 9.82 7.52 7.16
N PHE A 140 9.64 6.54 6.28
CA PHE A 140 8.87 5.34 6.55
C PHE A 140 9.75 4.13 6.88
N ASP A 141 9.19 3.20 7.66
CA ASP A 141 9.88 1.95 8.00
C ASP A 141 10.14 1.11 6.75
N ILE A 142 9.18 1.09 5.82
CA ILE A 142 9.29 0.40 4.53
C ILE A 142 8.90 1.36 3.39
N VAL A 143 9.65 1.32 2.32
CA VAL A 143 9.37 2.06 1.09
C VAL A 143 8.75 1.12 0.06
N GLY A 144 7.50 1.37 -0.31
CA GLY A 144 6.84 0.72 -1.43
C GLY A 144 7.21 1.41 -2.76
N TYR A 145 7.57 0.64 -3.77
CA TYR A 145 7.90 1.17 -5.10
C TYR A 145 6.80 0.79 -6.10
N ASN A 146 6.14 1.82 -6.67
CA ASN A 146 5.18 1.63 -7.75
C ASN A 146 5.86 1.92 -9.09
N TYR A 147 5.89 0.90 -9.99
CA TYR A 147 6.39 1.02 -11.38
C TYR A 147 7.84 1.54 -11.48
N GLN A 148 8.70 1.21 -10.52
CA GLN A 148 10.06 1.74 -10.41
C GLN A 148 11.09 0.65 -10.15
N GLU A 149 11.00 -0.47 -10.85
CA GLU A 149 11.85 -1.64 -10.63
C GLU A 149 13.34 -1.29 -10.76
N THR A 150 13.70 -0.52 -11.79
CA THR A 150 15.09 -0.08 -12.01
C THR A 150 15.58 0.83 -10.88
N ARG A 151 14.75 1.77 -10.44
CA ARG A 151 15.09 2.65 -9.33
C ARG A 151 15.23 1.87 -8.03
N MET A 152 14.35 0.93 -7.76
CA MET A 152 14.41 0.07 -6.59
C MET A 152 15.75 -0.69 -6.51
N LEU A 153 16.23 -1.23 -7.64
CA LEU A 153 17.54 -1.88 -7.70
C LEU A 153 18.71 -0.91 -7.44
N GLN A 154 18.65 0.30 -8.01
CA GLN A 154 19.67 1.35 -7.77
C GLN A 154 19.65 1.83 -6.33
N ASP A 155 18.47 2.06 -5.78
CA ASP A 155 18.30 2.50 -4.40
C ASP A 155 18.76 1.42 -3.41
N HIS A 156 18.62 0.14 -3.72
CA HIS A 156 19.14 -0.95 -2.92
C HIS A 156 20.67 -0.88 -2.76
N LEU A 157 21.37 -0.49 -3.81
CA LEU A 157 22.84 -0.29 -3.77
C LEU A 157 23.24 0.99 -3.04
N THR A 158 22.45 2.05 -3.21
CA THR A 158 22.73 3.39 -2.66
C THR A 158 22.34 3.52 -1.20
N TYR A 159 21.24 2.88 -0.81
CA TYR A 159 20.64 2.94 0.53
C TYR A 159 20.48 1.54 1.13
N PRO A 160 21.59 0.85 1.49
CA PRO A 160 21.54 -0.56 1.87
C PRO A 160 20.75 -0.88 3.15
N LYS A 161 20.40 0.15 3.93
CA LYS A 161 19.59 0.00 5.15
C LYS A 161 18.10 0.24 4.92
N ARG A 162 17.72 0.73 3.72
CA ARG A 162 16.33 0.99 3.39
C ARG A 162 15.60 -0.34 3.17
N LEU A 163 14.55 -0.58 3.92
CA LEU A 163 13.65 -1.69 3.65
C LEU A 163 12.75 -1.33 2.47
N MET A 164 12.72 -2.18 1.47
CA MET A 164 12.07 -1.92 0.19
C MET A 164 11.12 -3.03 -0.19
N LEU A 165 9.99 -2.65 -0.78
CA LEU A 165 8.99 -3.56 -1.31
C LEU A 165 8.52 -3.06 -2.68
N GLY A 166 8.40 -3.93 -3.67
CA GLY A 166 7.65 -3.64 -4.88
C GLY A 166 6.16 -3.68 -4.57
N SER A 167 5.51 -2.52 -4.46
CA SER A 167 4.09 -2.42 -4.09
C SER A 167 3.16 -2.48 -5.29
N GLU A 168 3.61 -1.97 -6.44
CA GLU A 168 2.97 -2.15 -7.75
C GLU A 168 4.08 -2.33 -8.80
N VAL A 169 4.27 -3.57 -9.26
CA VAL A 169 5.36 -3.92 -10.17
C VAL A 169 4.83 -4.72 -11.35
N TYR A 170 5.47 -4.55 -12.50
CA TYR A 170 5.18 -5.30 -13.73
C TYR A 170 3.68 -5.43 -14.03
N PRO A 171 2.95 -4.31 -14.27
CA PRO A 171 1.51 -4.34 -14.53
C PRO A 171 1.22 -4.85 -15.96
N TYR A 172 1.73 -6.03 -16.28
CA TYR A 172 1.51 -6.63 -17.59
C TYR A 172 0.11 -7.24 -17.65
N TYR A 173 -0.66 -6.81 -18.62
CA TYR A 173 -1.84 -7.53 -19.03
C TYR A 173 -1.40 -8.82 -19.69
N THR A 174 -1.54 -9.95 -19.02
CA THR A 174 -1.37 -11.26 -19.65
C THR A 174 -2.40 -11.43 -20.76
N ALA A 175 -2.10 -12.29 -21.73
CA ALA A 175 -2.81 -12.52 -22.98
C ALA A 175 -4.32 -12.83 -22.93
N ALA A 176 -5.01 -12.58 -21.83
CA ALA A 176 -6.45 -12.62 -21.74
C ALA A 176 -7.16 -11.46 -22.46
N HIS A 177 -6.42 -10.48 -22.98
CA HIS A 177 -6.93 -9.42 -23.83
C HIS A 177 -6.19 -9.38 -25.17
N PRO A 178 -6.58 -10.22 -26.14
CA PRO A 178 -5.90 -10.34 -27.43
C PRO A 178 -6.06 -9.12 -28.36
N THR A 179 -6.62 -8.03 -27.90
CA THR A 179 -6.93 -6.87 -28.74
C THR A 179 -6.12 -5.61 -28.46
N SER A 180 -5.19 -5.61 -27.52
CA SER A 180 -4.29 -4.47 -27.33
C SER A 180 -2.92 -4.75 -27.97
N SER A 181 -2.63 -4.03 -29.04
CA SER A 181 -1.32 -4.01 -29.70
C SER A 181 -0.18 -3.42 -28.85
N ARG A 182 -0.37 -3.30 -27.55
CA ARG A 182 0.63 -2.91 -26.55
C ARG A 182 1.18 -4.09 -25.79
N ASP A 183 0.94 -5.28 -26.34
CA ASP A 183 1.42 -6.52 -25.82
C ASP A 183 2.95 -6.53 -25.90
N TYR A 184 3.57 -6.67 -24.75
CA TYR A 184 4.96 -6.98 -24.64
C TYR A 184 5.96 -5.92 -25.13
N ILE A 185 6.31 -4.99 -24.28
CA ILE A 185 7.66 -4.42 -24.31
C ILE A 185 8.42 -5.12 -23.19
N PRO A 186 9.28 -6.10 -23.47
CA PRO A 186 10.24 -6.57 -22.49
C PRO A 186 11.16 -5.39 -22.19
N TYR A 187 11.24 -4.99 -20.93
CA TYR A 187 12.26 -4.08 -20.49
C TYR A 187 13.61 -4.80 -20.62
N ASN A 188 14.42 -4.33 -21.58
CA ASN A 188 15.83 -4.67 -21.65
C ASN A 188 16.63 -3.84 -20.66
#